data_bb061319bee79a0121f5f9c2de4f29d7
#
_entry.id   bb061319bee79a0121f5f9c2de4f29d7
#
_cell.length_a   1.000
_cell.length_b   1.000
_cell.length_c   1.000
_cell.angle_alpha   90.00
_cell.angle_beta   90.00
_cell.angle_gamma   90.00
#
_symmetry.space_group_name_H-M   'P 1'
#
loop_
_entity.id
_entity.type
_entity.pdbx_description
1 polymer ?
#
loop_
_entity_poly.entity_id
_entity_poly.type
_entity_poly.pdbx_seq_one_letter_code
_entity_poly.pdbx_strand_id
1 'polypeptide(L)'
;VISPTNATFSIIGDFDKDEMVAYLNTTIGGWMGPSGVSTPPAVVSTYTPGIYYVDQDVPQGGVRIGIRSVQQGDPDVEAMEVMNYILGGGGFGSRITQSVRSREGLAYSAGSQFSASPWGDGVWGAGYESKSSTVALAAELIFDEIERIQTVAVTSEELDQAKKAIIE
;
A
#
# COMPACT_ATOMS: atom_id res chain seq x y z
N VAL A 1 -3.74 15.12 -16.19
CA VAL A 1 -3.40 16.44 -16.75
C VAL A 1 -3.19 17.40 -15.59
N ILE A 2 -2.04 18.06 -15.54
CA ILE A 2 -1.74 19.09 -14.53
C ILE A 2 -2.23 20.42 -15.07
N SER A 3 -3.09 21.11 -14.31
CA SER A 3 -3.65 22.41 -14.69
C SER A 3 -3.65 23.34 -13.47
N PRO A 4 -3.45 24.66 -13.67
CA PRO A 4 -3.50 25.60 -12.55
C PRO A 4 -4.85 25.60 -11.82
N THR A 5 -5.93 25.25 -12.52
CA THR A 5 -7.29 25.19 -11.93
C THR A 5 -7.52 24.02 -10.97
N ASN A 6 -6.62 23.01 -10.98
CA ASN A 6 -6.67 21.86 -10.08
C ASN A 6 -5.37 21.64 -9.31
N ALA A 7 -4.53 22.68 -9.24
CA ALA A 7 -3.28 22.64 -8.49
C ALA A 7 -3.45 23.35 -7.14
N THR A 8 -2.93 22.72 -6.11
CA THR A 8 -2.79 23.31 -4.77
C THR A 8 -1.33 23.29 -4.38
N PHE A 9 -0.82 24.43 -3.92
CA PHE A 9 0.54 24.56 -3.42
C PHE A 9 0.51 24.66 -1.89
N SER A 10 1.30 23.83 -1.24
CA SER A 10 1.55 23.91 0.20
C SER A 10 3.05 24.09 0.43
N ILE A 11 3.42 25.16 1.12
CA ILE A 11 4.80 25.49 1.40
C ILE A 11 4.96 25.69 2.91
N ILE A 12 5.94 25.01 3.48
CA ILE A 12 6.26 25.08 4.90
C ILE A 12 7.76 25.39 5.02
N GLY A 13 8.09 26.38 5.84
CA GLY A 13 9.49 26.79 6.06
C GLY A 13 9.58 28.06 6.88
N ASP A 14 10.81 28.54 7.06
CA ASP A 14 11.10 29.81 7.70
C ASP A 14 11.15 30.94 6.64
N PHE A 15 10.01 31.59 6.43
CA PHE A 15 9.87 32.69 5.47
C PHE A 15 8.72 33.61 5.88
N ASP A 16 8.78 34.87 5.40
CA ASP A 16 7.64 35.78 5.51
C ASP A 16 6.51 35.36 4.55
N LYS A 17 5.31 35.27 5.07
CA LYS A 17 4.15 34.79 4.32
C LYS A 17 3.80 35.68 3.14
N ASP A 18 3.83 37.01 3.34
CA ASP A 18 3.39 37.97 2.33
C ASP A 18 4.42 38.08 1.21
N GLU A 19 5.73 38.02 1.54
CA GLU A 19 6.81 37.94 0.56
C GLU A 19 6.72 36.65 -0.28
N MET A 20 6.45 35.50 0.36
CA MET A 20 6.29 34.23 -0.35
C MET A 20 5.08 34.24 -1.29
N VAL A 21 3.93 34.75 -0.85
CA VAL A 21 2.74 34.89 -1.70
C VAL A 21 3.03 35.81 -2.89
N ALA A 22 3.71 36.95 -2.68
CA ALA A 22 4.08 37.85 -3.76
C ALA A 22 5.04 37.18 -4.76
N TYR A 23 6.03 36.46 -4.27
CA TYR A 23 6.95 35.67 -5.08
C TYR A 23 6.22 34.61 -5.94
N LEU A 24 5.32 33.84 -5.33
CA LEU A 24 4.54 32.83 -6.04
C LEU A 24 3.62 33.45 -7.11
N ASN A 25 2.95 34.55 -6.80
CA ASN A 25 2.13 35.25 -7.77
C ASN A 25 2.96 35.76 -8.98
N THR A 26 4.19 36.17 -8.75
CA THR A 26 5.08 36.65 -9.80
C THR A 26 5.62 35.50 -10.65
N THR A 27 5.94 34.36 -10.03
CA THR A 27 6.59 33.23 -10.71
C THR A 27 5.65 32.26 -11.36
N ILE A 28 4.53 31.94 -10.69
CA ILE A 28 3.56 30.93 -11.13
C ILE A 28 2.13 31.45 -11.30
N GLY A 29 1.83 32.67 -10.82
CA GLY A 29 0.49 33.24 -10.94
C GLY A 29 0.01 33.49 -12.37
N GLY A 30 0.96 33.60 -13.33
CA GLY A 30 0.68 33.66 -14.77
C GLY A 30 0.49 32.29 -15.45
N TRP A 31 0.54 31.20 -14.69
CA TRP A 31 0.38 29.87 -15.28
C TRP A 31 -1.03 29.68 -15.82
N MET A 32 -1.11 29.51 -17.13
CA MET A 32 -2.36 29.28 -17.86
C MET A 32 -2.47 27.82 -18.26
N GLY A 33 -3.69 27.29 -18.22
CA GLY A 33 -3.94 25.91 -18.62
C GLY A 33 -5.44 25.65 -18.82
N PRO A 34 -5.82 24.48 -19.36
CA PRO A 34 -7.22 24.15 -19.55
C PRO A 34 -7.96 24.13 -18.22
N SER A 35 -9.16 24.68 -18.23
CA SER A 35 -10.07 24.59 -17.09
C SER A 35 -10.78 23.24 -17.08
N GLY A 36 -10.82 22.61 -15.93
CA GLY A 36 -11.57 21.39 -15.68
C GLY A 36 -10.71 20.13 -15.61
N VAL A 37 -11.03 19.30 -14.64
CA VAL A 37 -10.51 17.93 -14.49
C VAL A 37 -11.60 17.01 -14.99
N SER A 38 -11.33 16.24 -16.03
CA SER A 38 -12.23 15.16 -16.40
C SER A 38 -12.07 14.01 -15.40
N THR A 39 -13.17 13.53 -14.86
CA THR A 39 -13.17 12.28 -14.10
C THR A 39 -12.61 11.17 -14.98
N PRO A 40 -11.62 10.40 -14.52
CA PRO A 40 -11.16 9.23 -15.26
C PRO A 40 -12.33 8.31 -15.58
N PRO A 41 -12.33 7.63 -16.73
CA PRO A 41 -13.36 6.65 -17.02
C PRO A 41 -13.34 5.54 -15.97
N ALA A 42 -14.50 4.97 -15.67
CA ALA A 42 -14.59 3.85 -14.74
C ALA A 42 -13.64 2.72 -15.19
N VAL A 43 -12.85 2.24 -14.26
CA VAL A 43 -11.94 1.12 -14.53
C VAL A 43 -12.78 -0.16 -14.68
N VAL A 44 -12.94 -0.63 -15.91
CA VAL A 44 -13.47 -1.98 -16.16
C VAL A 44 -12.31 -2.95 -15.99
N SER A 45 -12.19 -3.52 -14.81
CA SER A 45 -11.14 -4.51 -14.56
C SER A 45 -11.56 -5.88 -15.08
N THR A 46 -10.83 -6.37 -16.06
CA THR A 46 -10.94 -7.73 -16.60
C THR A 46 -9.69 -8.52 -16.21
N TYR A 47 -9.53 -8.86 -14.93
CA TYR A 47 -8.45 -9.77 -14.55
C TYR A 47 -8.99 -11.20 -14.42
N THR A 48 -8.16 -12.15 -14.77
CA THR A 48 -8.44 -13.57 -14.52
C THR A 48 -7.63 -14.00 -13.31
N PRO A 49 -8.29 -14.44 -12.22
CA PRO A 49 -7.56 -14.99 -11.08
C PRO A 49 -6.73 -16.20 -11.50
N GLY A 50 -5.49 -16.29 -11.01
CA GLY A 50 -4.62 -17.41 -11.36
C GLY A 50 -3.21 -17.22 -10.80
N ILE A 51 -2.39 -18.24 -11.02
CA ILE A 51 -0.95 -18.22 -10.74
C ILE A 51 -0.25 -17.95 -12.07
N TYR A 52 0.52 -16.87 -12.09
CA TYR A 52 1.31 -16.46 -13.24
C TYR A 52 2.78 -16.72 -12.94
N TYR A 53 3.43 -17.51 -13.75
CA TYR A 53 4.81 -17.94 -13.54
C TYR A 53 5.71 -17.47 -14.69
N VAL A 54 6.84 -16.88 -14.33
CA VAL A 54 7.90 -16.52 -15.27
C VAL A 54 9.14 -17.32 -14.89
N ASP A 55 9.55 -18.24 -15.76
CA ASP A 55 10.74 -19.06 -15.55
C ASP A 55 12.00 -18.26 -15.83
N GLN A 56 12.88 -18.17 -14.84
CA GLN A 56 14.18 -17.53 -14.95
C GLN A 56 15.22 -18.29 -14.11
N ASP A 57 16.41 -18.42 -14.64
CA ASP A 57 17.56 -18.99 -13.91
C ASP A 57 18.15 -17.91 -12.98
N VAL A 58 17.53 -17.77 -11.81
CA VAL A 58 17.93 -16.78 -10.79
C VAL A 58 18.03 -17.45 -9.42
N PRO A 59 18.97 -16.99 -8.57
CA PRO A 59 19.16 -17.58 -7.25
C PRO A 59 18.00 -17.31 -6.27
N GLN A 60 17.18 -16.32 -6.56
CA GLN A 60 16.02 -15.91 -5.75
C GLN A 60 14.79 -15.73 -6.62
N GLY A 61 13.68 -16.29 -6.18
CA GLY A 61 12.37 -16.05 -6.77
C GLY A 61 11.65 -14.89 -6.05
N GLY A 62 11.07 -13.97 -6.81
CA GLY A 62 10.19 -12.92 -6.30
C GLY A 62 8.73 -13.31 -6.47
N VAL A 63 7.92 -13.17 -5.43
CA VAL A 63 6.49 -13.43 -5.46
C VAL A 63 5.70 -12.17 -5.14
N ARG A 64 4.61 -11.97 -5.86
CA ARG A 64 3.61 -10.92 -5.61
C ARG A 64 2.23 -11.55 -5.58
N ILE A 65 1.50 -11.31 -4.49
CA ILE A 65 0.11 -11.72 -4.29
C ILE A 65 -0.71 -10.44 -4.35
N GLY A 66 -1.79 -10.43 -5.11
CA GLY A 66 -2.65 -9.24 -5.23
C GLY A 66 -4.11 -9.62 -5.26
N ILE A 67 -4.93 -8.88 -4.52
CA ILE A 67 -6.39 -8.96 -4.56
C ILE A 67 -6.99 -7.56 -4.63
N ARG A 68 -8.21 -7.46 -5.15
CA ARG A 68 -8.97 -6.23 -5.08
C ARG A 68 -9.36 -5.93 -3.65
N SER A 69 -9.43 -4.65 -3.34
CA SER A 69 -9.80 -4.14 -2.04
C SER A 69 -10.83 -3.01 -2.18
N VAL A 70 -11.14 -2.35 -1.08
CA VAL A 70 -12.17 -1.33 -0.98
C VAL A 70 -11.77 -0.01 -1.67
N GLN A 71 -12.76 0.78 -2.06
CA GLN A 71 -12.58 2.12 -2.60
C GLN A 71 -12.32 3.14 -1.48
N GLN A 72 -11.74 4.26 -1.83
CA GLN A 72 -11.63 5.39 -0.91
C GLN A 72 -13.03 5.90 -0.54
N GLY A 73 -13.27 6.09 0.76
CA GLY A 73 -14.58 6.47 1.30
C GLY A 73 -15.49 5.29 1.67
N ASP A 74 -15.04 4.05 1.44
CA ASP A 74 -15.68 2.87 1.99
C ASP A 74 -15.53 2.88 3.52
N PRO A 75 -16.57 2.53 4.30
CA PRO A 75 -16.51 2.52 5.77
C PRO A 75 -15.47 1.55 6.34
N ASP A 76 -14.99 0.60 5.55
CA ASP A 76 -14.01 -0.40 6.00
C ASP A 76 -12.55 0.02 5.72
N VAL A 77 -12.28 1.20 5.14
CA VAL A 77 -10.91 1.65 4.80
C VAL A 77 -10.01 1.65 6.03
N GLU A 78 -10.43 2.26 7.13
CA GLU A 78 -9.64 2.34 8.36
C GLU A 78 -9.42 0.94 8.98
N ALA A 79 -10.42 0.06 8.91
CA ALA A 79 -10.27 -1.32 9.36
C ALA A 79 -9.28 -2.10 8.51
N MET A 80 -9.28 -1.87 7.20
CA MET A 80 -8.30 -2.47 6.27
C MET A 80 -6.88 -1.95 6.49
N GLU A 81 -6.72 -0.68 6.85
CA GLU A 81 -5.40 -0.12 7.22
C GLU A 81 -4.84 -0.77 8.48
N VAL A 82 -5.68 -0.89 9.53
CA VAL A 82 -5.29 -1.56 10.77
C VAL A 82 -4.98 -3.03 10.53
N MET A 83 -5.84 -3.73 9.79
CA MET A 83 -5.62 -5.13 9.40
C MET A 83 -4.30 -5.29 8.64
N ASN A 84 -4.05 -4.46 7.64
CA ASN A 84 -2.83 -4.52 6.87
C ASN A 84 -1.59 -4.24 7.72
N TYR A 85 -1.64 -3.28 8.63
CA TYR A 85 -0.54 -3.00 9.57
C TYR A 85 -0.18 -4.25 10.38
N ILE A 86 -1.16 -4.93 10.96
CA ILE A 86 -0.97 -6.15 11.75
C ILE A 86 -0.46 -7.29 10.87
N LEU A 87 -1.05 -7.47 9.68
CA LEU A 87 -0.76 -8.60 8.82
C LEU A 87 0.64 -8.53 8.20
N GLY A 88 1.03 -7.39 7.58
CA GLY A 88 2.31 -7.32 6.89
C GLY A 88 2.86 -5.91 6.68
N GLY A 89 2.08 -4.85 6.96
CA GLY A 89 2.49 -3.46 6.78
C GLY A 89 3.28 -2.87 7.94
N GLY A 90 3.18 -3.42 9.13
CA GLY A 90 3.82 -2.93 10.37
C GLY A 90 5.29 -3.32 10.53
N GLY A 91 5.99 -3.63 9.45
CA GLY A 91 7.41 -3.94 9.46
C GLY A 91 7.73 -5.21 10.26
N PHE A 92 8.77 -5.15 11.09
CA PHE A 92 9.27 -6.34 11.84
C PHE A 92 8.25 -6.93 12.83
N GLY A 93 7.29 -6.15 13.30
CA GLY A 93 6.25 -6.59 14.22
C GLY A 93 5.10 -7.32 13.55
N SER A 94 4.94 -7.21 12.24
CA SER A 94 3.82 -7.78 11.51
C SER A 94 3.91 -9.30 11.36
N ARG A 95 2.76 -9.96 11.27
CA ARG A 95 2.64 -11.42 11.26
C ARG A 95 3.41 -12.07 10.10
N ILE A 96 3.26 -11.56 8.86
CA ILE A 96 3.96 -12.06 7.68
C ILE A 96 5.47 -11.94 7.86
N THR A 97 5.96 -10.76 8.30
CA THR A 97 7.40 -10.57 8.50
C THR A 97 7.94 -11.49 9.59
N GLN A 98 7.21 -11.66 10.68
CA GLN A 98 7.61 -12.58 11.74
C GLN A 98 7.60 -14.04 11.28
N SER A 99 6.60 -14.46 10.54
CA SER A 99 6.49 -15.84 10.06
C SER A 99 7.59 -16.17 9.05
N VAL A 100 7.69 -15.38 7.98
CA VAL A 100 8.57 -15.71 6.85
C VAL A 100 10.03 -15.37 7.11
N ARG A 101 10.29 -14.23 7.80
CA ARG A 101 11.65 -13.76 8.04
C ARG A 101 12.21 -14.19 9.39
N SER A 102 11.50 -13.84 10.47
CA SER A 102 12.09 -13.93 11.81
C SER A 102 12.11 -15.35 12.35
N ARG A 103 11.08 -16.15 12.10
CA ARG A 103 11.00 -17.55 12.56
C ARG A 103 11.70 -18.52 11.61
N GLU A 104 11.41 -18.41 10.32
CA GLU A 104 11.85 -19.41 9.34
C GLU A 104 13.09 -18.96 8.53
N GLY A 105 13.41 -17.66 8.54
CA GLY A 105 14.58 -17.15 7.83
C GLY A 105 14.54 -17.32 6.31
N LEU A 106 13.35 -17.46 5.73
CA LEU A 106 13.16 -17.78 4.32
C LEU A 106 13.34 -16.58 3.39
N ALA A 107 13.08 -15.36 3.89
CA ALA A 107 13.16 -14.16 3.11
C ALA A 107 13.86 -13.03 3.88
N TYR A 108 14.60 -12.18 3.18
CA TYR A 108 15.14 -10.95 3.77
C TYR A 108 14.06 -9.91 4.03
N SER A 109 13.11 -9.80 3.09
CA SER A 109 11.95 -8.92 3.21
C SER A 109 10.68 -9.66 2.81
N ALA A 110 9.66 -9.54 3.64
CA ALA A 110 8.31 -10.00 3.36
C ALA A 110 7.34 -9.05 4.03
N GLY A 111 6.20 -8.79 3.41
CA GLY A 111 5.22 -7.89 3.98
C GLY A 111 4.00 -7.73 3.08
N SER A 112 3.08 -6.87 3.50
CA SER A 112 1.89 -6.51 2.73
C SER A 112 1.70 -5.01 2.65
N GLN A 113 0.88 -4.60 1.68
CA GLN A 113 0.48 -3.21 1.49
C GLN A 113 -1.00 -3.14 1.15
N PHE A 114 -1.64 -2.08 1.56
CA PHE A 114 -3.02 -1.75 1.26
C PHE A 114 -3.09 -0.35 0.64
N SER A 115 -3.93 -0.19 -0.33
CA SER A 115 -4.23 1.10 -0.94
C SER A 115 -5.68 1.15 -1.37
N ALA A 116 -6.45 2.05 -0.79
CA ALA A 116 -7.75 2.42 -1.29
C ALA A 116 -7.60 3.35 -2.50
N SER A 117 -8.43 3.18 -3.52
CA SER A 117 -8.37 3.99 -4.74
C SER A 117 -9.55 4.94 -4.82
N PRO A 118 -9.35 6.21 -5.21
CA PRO A 118 -10.45 7.16 -5.41
C PRO A 118 -11.27 6.91 -6.69
N TRP A 119 -10.75 6.08 -7.61
CA TRP A 119 -11.31 5.93 -8.96
C TRP A 119 -11.81 4.53 -9.29
N GLY A 120 -11.81 3.62 -8.34
CA GLY A 120 -12.21 2.24 -8.52
C GLY A 120 -11.79 1.39 -7.34
N ASP A 121 -11.79 0.07 -7.50
CA ASP A 121 -11.35 -0.82 -6.45
C ASP A 121 -9.90 -0.52 -6.03
N GLY A 122 -9.67 -0.53 -4.73
CA GLY A 122 -8.33 -0.50 -4.17
C GLY A 122 -7.59 -1.82 -4.40
N VAL A 123 -6.39 -1.90 -3.88
CA VAL A 123 -5.54 -3.10 -3.96
C VAL A 123 -4.99 -3.42 -2.57
N TRP A 124 -5.10 -4.69 -2.20
CA TRP A 124 -4.27 -5.25 -1.16
C TRP A 124 -3.29 -6.24 -1.80
N GLY A 125 -2.04 -6.24 -1.36
CA GLY A 125 -1.04 -7.14 -1.88
C GLY A 125 0.00 -7.52 -0.84
N ALA A 126 0.57 -8.73 -1.00
CA ALA A 126 1.72 -9.17 -0.26
C ALA A 126 2.86 -9.53 -1.21
N GLY A 127 4.09 -9.43 -0.73
CA GLY A 127 5.24 -9.75 -1.53
C GLY A 127 6.45 -10.15 -0.69
N TYR A 128 7.30 -10.96 -1.31
CA TYR A 128 8.57 -11.40 -0.72
C TYR A 128 9.56 -11.83 -1.81
N GLU A 129 10.81 -11.95 -1.40
CA GLU A 129 11.88 -12.56 -2.20
C GLU A 129 12.55 -13.65 -1.36
N SER A 130 12.64 -14.85 -1.91
CA SER A 130 13.19 -16.03 -1.22
C SER A 130 14.09 -16.83 -2.16
N LYS A 131 14.92 -17.70 -1.60
CA LYS A 131 15.68 -18.66 -2.42
C LYS A 131 14.71 -19.51 -3.25
N SER A 132 15.09 -19.84 -4.48
CA SER A 132 14.23 -20.63 -5.38
C SER A 132 13.71 -21.92 -4.75
N SER A 133 14.51 -22.57 -3.89
CA SER A 133 14.12 -23.80 -3.19
C SER A 133 13.08 -23.61 -2.07
N THR A 134 12.86 -22.39 -1.59
CA THR A 134 11.97 -22.07 -0.46
C THR A 134 10.83 -21.13 -0.83
N VAL A 135 10.71 -20.75 -2.09
CA VAL A 135 9.67 -19.86 -2.59
C VAL A 135 8.25 -20.38 -2.27
N ALA A 136 7.97 -21.64 -2.52
CA ALA A 136 6.66 -22.22 -2.27
C ALA A 136 6.32 -22.23 -0.77
N LEU A 137 7.27 -22.63 0.08
CA LEU A 137 7.06 -22.64 1.53
C LEU A 137 6.79 -21.24 2.08
N ALA A 138 7.50 -20.23 1.58
CA ALA A 138 7.24 -18.84 1.99
C ALA A 138 5.84 -18.35 1.56
N ALA A 139 5.33 -18.79 0.40
CA ALA A 139 3.96 -18.52 -0.02
C ALA A 139 2.94 -19.18 0.92
N GLU A 140 3.12 -20.44 1.27
CA GLU A 140 2.25 -21.17 2.19
C GLU A 140 2.13 -20.44 3.53
N LEU A 141 3.25 -20.03 4.12
CA LEU A 141 3.25 -19.27 5.38
C LEU A 141 2.50 -17.94 5.30
N ILE A 142 2.55 -17.25 4.16
CA ILE A 142 1.78 -16.02 3.96
C ILE A 142 0.29 -16.33 3.87
N PHE A 143 -0.10 -17.38 3.15
CA PHE A 143 -1.50 -17.79 3.07
C PHE A 143 -2.03 -18.24 4.43
N ASP A 144 -1.24 -18.94 5.24
CA ASP A 144 -1.61 -19.30 6.61
C ASP A 144 -1.88 -18.07 7.48
N GLU A 145 -1.07 -17.01 7.37
CA GLU A 145 -1.31 -15.77 8.14
C GLU A 145 -2.53 -14.99 7.59
N ILE A 146 -2.81 -15.06 6.28
CA ILE A 146 -4.04 -14.50 5.68
C ILE A 146 -5.27 -15.25 6.20
N GLU A 147 -5.26 -16.57 6.23
CA GLU A 147 -6.35 -17.38 6.78
C GLU A 147 -6.52 -17.13 8.28
N ARG A 148 -5.40 -17.04 9.00
CA ARG A 148 -5.41 -16.80 10.44
C ARG A 148 -6.03 -15.44 10.79
N ILE A 149 -5.75 -14.36 10.07
CA ILE A 149 -6.34 -13.05 10.38
C ILE A 149 -7.84 -13.00 10.08
N GLN A 150 -8.34 -13.86 9.20
CA GLN A 150 -9.76 -13.99 8.91
C GLN A 150 -10.52 -14.83 9.94
N THR A 151 -9.84 -15.78 10.58
CA THR A 151 -10.48 -16.79 11.44
C THR A 151 -10.20 -16.59 12.92
N VAL A 152 -9.13 -15.90 13.26
CA VAL A 152 -8.71 -15.66 14.66
C VAL A 152 -8.62 -14.16 14.92
N ALA A 153 -9.35 -13.70 15.93
CA ALA A 153 -9.31 -12.29 16.33
C ALA A 153 -7.87 -11.85 16.64
N VAL A 154 -7.55 -10.60 16.27
CA VAL A 154 -6.29 -9.98 16.64
C VAL A 154 -6.21 -9.76 18.15
N THR A 155 -5.02 -9.78 18.71
CA THR A 155 -4.83 -9.51 20.14
C THR A 155 -4.99 -8.02 20.43
N SER A 156 -5.29 -7.67 21.68
CA SER A 156 -5.34 -6.26 22.11
C SER A 156 -4.02 -5.55 21.90
N GLU A 157 -2.89 -6.23 22.10
CA GLU A 157 -1.56 -5.68 21.87
C GLU A 157 -1.30 -5.35 20.40
N GLU A 158 -1.66 -6.27 19.47
CA GLU A 158 -1.55 -6.01 18.03
C GLU A 158 -2.42 -4.82 17.62
N LEU A 159 -3.65 -4.75 18.14
CA LEU A 159 -4.58 -3.68 17.83
C LEU A 159 -4.09 -2.31 18.36
N ASP A 160 -3.62 -2.27 19.60
CA ASP A 160 -3.14 -1.03 20.23
C ASP A 160 -1.87 -0.52 19.54
N GLN A 161 -0.94 -1.42 19.18
CA GLN A 161 0.25 -1.06 18.42
C GLN A 161 -0.09 -0.52 17.02
N ALA A 162 -1.03 -1.15 16.32
CA ALA A 162 -1.46 -0.70 15.00
C ALA A 162 -2.12 0.69 15.07
N LYS A 163 -3.07 0.88 15.99
CA LYS A 163 -3.72 2.18 16.18
C LYS A 163 -2.73 3.28 16.52
N LYS A 164 -1.80 3.01 17.43
CA LYS A 164 -0.79 3.97 17.82
C LYS A 164 0.10 4.40 16.64
N ALA A 165 0.54 3.45 15.83
CA ALA A 165 1.42 3.72 14.70
C ALA A 165 0.73 4.40 13.50
N ILE A 166 -0.59 4.26 13.37
CA ILE A 166 -1.35 4.92 12.29
C ILE A 166 -1.75 6.35 12.66
N ILE A 167 -1.98 6.63 13.97
CA ILE A 167 -2.45 7.94 14.44
C ILE A 167 -1.28 8.90 14.76
N GLU A 168 -0.12 8.39 15.16
CA GLU A 168 1.10 9.18 15.45
C GLU A 168 1.93 9.47 14.18
#